data_135ec06bf1e3c358d217c539ab042e9e
#
_entry.id   135ec06bf1e3c358d217c539ab042e9e
#
_cell.length_a   1.000
_cell.length_b   1.000
_cell.length_c   1.000
_cell.angle_alpha   90.00
_cell.angle_beta   90.00
_cell.angle_gamma   90.00
#
_symmetry.space_group_name_H-M   'P 1'
#
loop_
_entity.id
_entity.type
_entity.pdbx_description
1 polymer ?
#
loop_
_entity_poly.entity_id
_entity_poly.type
_entity_poly.pdbx_seq_one_letter_code
_entity_poly.pdbx_strand_id
1 'polypeptide(L)'
;MPESILGRMSGATVLRKWVAKPFLLVNEWAWKRLPPSIVATRPLRLYGSFLYTLVDLRSERRQYHGTFFLRNRPELELIRALVTPRGNGSTLRLLVLACSNGAEVYSILWTIRSARPDLNVVTHAVDISDEILEVAKEGLYSLTLNKLIDSSLFERLNEEEMRAMFDRDKDQVKIKPWIKQGINWQVADAQDPGLARLFGLQDIVVANRFLCHMPRPEAERCLRNIAKLVNPGGYLFVSGVDLDLRAKVAIDLGWKPVPDLLEEIHDGDPSVRRDWPWKYWGLEPFNSKRQDCSIRYASVFQVFNKA
;
A
#
# COMPACT_ATOMS: atom_id res chain seq x y z
N MET A 1 -27.64 34.95 24.89
CA MET A 1 -28.32 34.52 23.66
C MET A 1 -27.25 33.99 22.72
N PRO A 2 -27.18 32.69 22.44
CA PRO A 2 -26.28 32.18 21.43
C PRO A 2 -27.06 31.99 20.13
N GLU A 3 -26.70 32.74 19.10
CA GLU A 3 -27.21 32.56 17.74
C GLU A 3 -26.61 31.32 17.08
N SER A 4 -27.51 30.54 16.54
CA SER A 4 -27.32 29.29 15.83
C SER A 4 -26.51 29.46 14.55
N ILE A 5 -25.35 28.79 14.47
CA ILE A 5 -24.64 28.55 13.22
C ILE A 5 -25.25 27.28 12.58
N LEU A 6 -26.41 27.40 12.02
CA LEU A 6 -26.96 26.46 11.04
C LEU A 6 -26.53 26.90 9.65
N GLY A 7 -25.34 26.45 9.23
CA GLY A 7 -24.85 26.60 7.87
C GLY A 7 -25.84 25.96 6.89
N ARG A 8 -26.46 26.76 6.03
CA ARG A 8 -27.33 26.38 4.91
C ARG A 8 -26.55 25.43 3.98
N MET A 9 -26.71 24.14 4.15
CA MET A 9 -26.39 23.19 3.09
C MET A 9 -27.36 23.46 1.94
N SER A 10 -26.85 23.89 0.78
CA SER A 10 -27.66 24.15 -0.42
C SER A 10 -28.43 22.88 -0.78
N GLY A 11 -29.73 23.04 -1.11
CA GLY A 11 -30.62 21.93 -1.47
C GLY A 11 -30.09 21.07 -2.64
N ALA A 12 -29.24 21.65 -3.50
CA ALA A 12 -28.51 20.94 -4.57
C ALA A 12 -27.53 19.87 -4.02
N THR A 13 -26.92 20.11 -2.86
CA THR A 13 -25.97 19.14 -2.23
C THR A 13 -26.72 17.95 -1.64
N VAL A 14 -27.89 18.17 -1.06
CA VAL A 14 -28.74 17.13 -0.48
C VAL A 14 -29.36 16.27 -1.60
N LEU A 15 -29.93 16.89 -2.63
CA LEU A 15 -30.50 16.18 -3.78
C LEU A 15 -29.45 15.33 -4.53
N ARG A 16 -28.24 15.85 -4.68
CA ARG A 16 -27.10 15.14 -5.27
C ARG A 16 -26.69 13.91 -4.46
N LYS A 17 -26.78 13.95 -3.13
CA LYS A 17 -26.52 12.78 -2.26
C LYS A 17 -27.57 11.68 -2.43
N TRP A 18 -28.84 12.04 -2.51
CA TRP A 18 -29.96 11.08 -2.55
C TRP A 18 -30.08 10.36 -3.89
N VAL A 19 -29.90 11.05 -5.00
CA VAL A 19 -30.03 10.45 -6.35
C VAL A 19 -28.82 9.61 -6.74
N ALA A 20 -27.62 9.99 -6.34
CA ALA A 20 -26.42 9.26 -6.75
C ALA A 20 -26.20 7.94 -6.00
N LYS A 21 -26.76 7.75 -4.79
CA LYS A 21 -26.61 6.48 -4.05
C LYS A 21 -27.36 5.32 -4.72
N PRO A 22 -28.64 5.44 -5.08
CA PRO A 22 -29.35 4.40 -5.84
C PRO A 22 -28.70 4.14 -7.20
N PHE A 23 -28.25 5.19 -7.90
CA PHE A 23 -27.56 5.06 -9.17
C PHE A 23 -26.30 4.19 -9.03
N LEU A 24 -25.43 4.46 -8.05
CA LEU A 24 -24.23 3.68 -7.82
C LEU A 24 -24.57 2.22 -7.43
N LEU A 25 -25.58 2.00 -6.59
CA LEU A 25 -25.98 0.64 -6.19
C LEU A 25 -26.48 -0.21 -7.36
N VAL A 26 -27.30 0.36 -8.24
CA VAL A 26 -27.80 -0.34 -9.43
C VAL A 26 -26.63 -0.66 -10.39
N ASN A 27 -25.74 0.30 -10.59
CA ASN A 27 -24.56 0.08 -11.43
C ASN A 27 -23.61 -0.95 -10.85
N GLU A 28 -23.39 -0.96 -9.53
CA GLU A 28 -22.56 -1.96 -8.85
C GLU A 28 -23.16 -3.37 -9.01
N TRP A 29 -24.48 -3.49 -8.85
CA TRP A 29 -25.19 -4.74 -9.05
C TRP A 29 -25.07 -5.27 -10.50
N ALA A 30 -25.22 -4.38 -11.49
CA ALA A 30 -25.08 -4.74 -12.90
C ALA A 30 -23.61 -5.09 -13.24
N TRP A 31 -22.66 -4.27 -12.78
CA TRP A 31 -21.22 -4.45 -13.04
C TRP A 31 -20.69 -5.78 -12.53
N LYS A 32 -21.08 -6.19 -11.32
CA LYS A 32 -20.66 -7.48 -10.72
C LYS A 32 -21.12 -8.71 -11.50
N ARG A 33 -22.03 -8.54 -12.47
CA ARG A 33 -22.50 -9.59 -13.35
C ARG A 33 -21.82 -9.62 -14.72
N LEU A 34 -21.03 -8.60 -15.02
CA LEU A 34 -20.29 -8.54 -16.29
C LEU A 34 -19.08 -9.48 -16.24
N PRO A 35 -18.84 -10.25 -17.32
CA PRO A 35 -17.62 -11.02 -17.47
C PRO A 35 -16.38 -10.10 -17.45
N PRO A 36 -15.24 -10.54 -16.90
CA PRO A 36 -13.99 -9.75 -16.88
C PRO A 36 -13.54 -9.27 -18.27
N SER A 37 -13.76 -10.08 -19.31
CA SER A 37 -13.44 -9.73 -20.70
C SER A 37 -14.23 -8.52 -21.20
N ILE A 38 -15.48 -8.37 -20.78
CA ILE A 38 -16.32 -7.22 -21.14
C ILE A 38 -15.88 -5.98 -20.34
N VAL A 39 -15.63 -6.12 -19.05
CA VAL A 39 -15.11 -5.02 -18.19
C VAL A 39 -13.78 -4.47 -18.72
N ALA A 40 -12.96 -5.32 -19.35
CA ALA A 40 -11.69 -4.92 -19.96
C ALA A 40 -11.84 -4.11 -21.26
N THR A 41 -13.03 -3.99 -21.84
CA THR A 41 -13.24 -3.22 -23.07
C THR A 41 -13.10 -1.71 -22.84
N ARG A 42 -12.65 -0.97 -23.87
CA ARG A 42 -12.45 0.48 -23.78
C ARG A 42 -13.69 1.26 -23.31
N PRO A 43 -14.91 1.00 -23.82
CA PRO A 43 -16.11 1.71 -23.35
C PRO A 43 -16.38 1.49 -21.86
N LEU A 44 -16.26 0.25 -21.38
CA LEU A 44 -16.51 -0.06 -19.97
C LEU A 44 -15.43 0.47 -19.05
N ARG A 45 -14.18 0.53 -19.48
CA ARG A 45 -13.10 1.19 -18.71
C ARG A 45 -13.38 2.68 -18.55
N LEU A 46 -13.79 3.38 -19.61
CA LEU A 46 -14.15 4.80 -19.54
C LEU A 46 -15.35 5.01 -18.60
N TYR A 47 -16.36 4.17 -18.70
CA TYR A 47 -17.50 4.22 -17.80
C TYR A 47 -17.12 3.90 -16.36
N GLY A 48 -16.27 2.90 -16.13
CA GLY A 48 -15.74 2.58 -14.83
C GLY A 48 -14.92 3.75 -14.21
N SER A 49 -14.11 4.44 -15.01
CA SER A 49 -13.38 5.63 -14.56
C SER A 49 -14.33 6.77 -14.18
N PHE A 50 -15.43 6.95 -14.91
CA PHE A 50 -16.47 7.90 -14.51
C PHE A 50 -17.14 7.51 -13.19
N LEU A 51 -17.53 6.24 -13.01
CA LEU A 51 -18.08 5.73 -11.77
C LEU A 51 -17.10 5.89 -10.61
N TYR A 52 -15.82 5.58 -10.82
CA TYR A 52 -14.76 5.75 -9.82
C TYR A 52 -14.64 7.20 -9.36
N THR A 53 -14.69 8.16 -10.29
CA THR A 53 -14.68 9.59 -9.95
C THR A 53 -15.85 9.96 -9.05
N LEU A 54 -17.05 9.45 -9.33
CA LEU A 54 -18.22 9.69 -8.48
C LEU A 54 -18.07 9.07 -7.09
N VAL A 55 -17.49 7.88 -7.01
CA VAL A 55 -17.21 7.20 -5.74
C VAL A 55 -16.17 7.97 -4.94
N ASP A 56 -15.06 8.35 -5.56
CA ASP A 56 -13.97 9.09 -4.91
C ASP A 56 -14.45 10.43 -4.32
N LEU A 57 -15.20 11.21 -5.08
CA LEU A 57 -15.77 12.50 -4.63
C LEU A 57 -16.73 12.39 -3.43
N ARG A 58 -17.26 11.19 -3.15
CA ARG A 58 -18.24 10.95 -2.08
C ARG A 58 -17.70 10.17 -0.92
N SER A 59 -16.51 9.60 -1.07
CA SER A 59 -15.91 8.74 -0.06
C SER A 59 -15.36 9.58 1.09
N GLU A 60 -15.73 9.18 2.30
CA GLU A 60 -15.06 9.63 3.51
C GLU A 60 -13.80 8.76 3.65
N ARG A 61 -12.65 9.39 3.57
CA ARG A 61 -11.36 8.71 3.74
C ARG A 61 -11.11 8.51 5.23
N ARG A 62 -10.94 7.26 5.63
CA ARG A 62 -10.73 6.88 7.03
C ARG A 62 -9.50 6.01 7.11
N GLN A 63 -8.76 6.14 8.21
CA GLN A 63 -7.65 5.25 8.52
C GLN A 63 -8.15 3.80 8.61
N TYR A 64 -7.41 2.88 8.00
CA TYR A 64 -7.73 1.47 7.96
C TYR A 64 -6.46 0.64 8.17
N HIS A 65 -6.47 -0.27 9.14
CA HIS A 65 -5.31 -1.07 9.53
C HIS A 65 -5.28 -2.47 8.88
N GLY A 66 -6.21 -2.78 7.98
CA GLY A 66 -6.27 -4.08 7.32
C GLY A 66 -5.04 -4.35 6.45
N THR A 67 -4.37 -5.45 6.72
CA THR A 67 -3.18 -5.90 5.99
C THR A 67 -3.17 -7.43 5.91
N PHE A 68 -2.29 -7.99 5.06
CA PHE A 68 -2.15 -9.42 4.83
C PHE A 68 -0.67 -9.81 4.80
N PHE A 69 -0.35 -11.00 5.25
CA PHE A 69 0.94 -11.60 4.93
C PHE A 69 1.02 -11.89 3.43
N LEU A 70 2.19 -11.67 2.83
CA LEU A 70 2.49 -11.89 1.42
C LEU A 70 1.47 -11.22 0.47
N ARG A 71 1.03 -10.00 0.79
CA ARG A 71 -0.06 -9.28 0.11
C ARG A 71 0.13 -9.20 -1.40
N ASN A 72 1.31 -8.84 -1.85
CA ASN A 72 1.66 -8.70 -3.27
C ASN A 72 2.93 -9.53 -3.53
N ARG A 73 2.76 -10.77 -3.96
CA ARG A 73 3.88 -11.70 -4.19
C ARG A 73 4.84 -11.21 -5.28
N PRO A 74 4.39 -10.70 -6.44
CA PRO A 74 5.29 -10.12 -7.43
C PRO A 74 6.15 -8.95 -6.89
N GLU A 75 5.60 -8.13 -5.98
CA GLU A 75 6.36 -7.06 -5.33
C GLU A 75 7.47 -7.63 -4.43
N LEU A 76 7.19 -8.69 -3.68
CA LEU A 76 8.19 -9.38 -2.86
C LEU A 76 9.26 -10.06 -3.74
N GLU A 77 8.88 -10.64 -4.87
CA GLU A 77 9.84 -11.18 -5.85
C GLU A 77 10.75 -10.09 -6.42
N LEU A 78 10.20 -8.91 -6.71
CA LEU A 78 11.03 -7.78 -7.14
C LEU A 78 12.00 -7.35 -6.03
N ILE A 79 11.55 -7.27 -4.77
CA ILE A 79 12.44 -6.99 -3.62
C ILE A 79 13.58 -8.01 -3.58
N ARG A 80 13.28 -9.30 -3.72
CA ARG A 80 14.29 -10.38 -3.78
C ARG A 80 15.28 -10.16 -4.91
N ALA A 81 14.81 -9.85 -6.11
CA ALA A 81 15.65 -9.58 -7.26
C ALA A 81 16.59 -8.39 -7.05
N LEU A 82 16.07 -7.30 -6.44
CA LEU A 82 16.84 -6.08 -6.15
C LEU A 82 17.92 -6.27 -5.09
N VAL A 83 17.72 -7.18 -4.12
CA VAL A 83 18.74 -7.45 -3.09
C VAL A 83 19.74 -8.52 -3.47
N THR A 84 19.40 -9.38 -4.43
CA THR A 84 20.26 -10.49 -4.87
C THR A 84 21.67 -10.05 -5.34
N PRO A 85 21.83 -8.97 -6.13
CA PRO A 85 23.16 -8.54 -6.62
C PRO A 85 24.00 -7.78 -5.59
N ARG A 86 23.50 -7.55 -4.37
CA ARG A 86 24.27 -6.84 -3.34
C ARG A 86 25.48 -7.65 -2.88
N GLY A 87 26.55 -6.93 -2.50
CA GLY A 87 27.76 -7.58 -1.99
C GLY A 87 27.50 -8.39 -0.73
N ASN A 88 28.24 -9.49 -0.55
CA ASN A 88 28.13 -10.35 0.61
C ASN A 88 28.41 -9.58 1.91
N GLY A 89 27.58 -9.80 2.94
CA GLY A 89 27.68 -9.13 4.23
C GLY A 89 27.39 -7.63 4.20
N SER A 90 26.94 -7.09 3.05
CA SER A 90 26.64 -5.65 2.97
C SER A 90 25.40 -5.29 3.79
N THR A 91 25.33 -4.01 4.19
CA THR A 91 24.16 -3.49 4.92
C THR A 91 23.08 -3.06 3.94
N LEU A 92 21.84 -3.46 4.22
CA LEU A 92 20.62 -3.00 3.57
C LEU A 92 19.81 -2.20 4.57
N ARG A 93 19.52 -0.93 4.25
CA ARG A 93 18.65 -0.07 5.05
C ARG A 93 17.24 -0.07 4.47
N LEU A 94 16.27 -0.51 5.27
CA LEU A 94 14.87 -0.66 4.92
C LEU A 94 14.00 0.18 5.86
N LEU A 95 13.12 0.99 5.28
CA LEU A 95 12.08 1.70 6.01
C LEU A 95 10.70 1.29 5.50
N VAL A 96 9.82 0.87 6.40
CA VAL A 96 8.42 0.55 6.09
C VAL A 96 7.53 1.52 6.85
N LEU A 97 6.80 2.34 6.13
CA LEU A 97 5.86 3.34 6.65
C LEU A 97 4.43 2.78 6.71
N ALA A 98 3.67 3.18 7.72
CA ALA A 98 2.32 2.69 8.00
C ALA A 98 2.27 1.15 8.05
N CYS A 99 3.17 0.58 8.84
CA CYS A 99 3.44 -0.86 8.88
C CYS A 99 2.32 -1.67 9.57
N SER A 100 1.33 -1.02 10.18
CA SER A 100 0.19 -1.65 10.83
C SER A 100 0.64 -2.74 11.83
N ASN A 101 0.00 -3.91 11.84
CA ASN A 101 0.33 -5.05 12.70
C ASN A 101 1.61 -5.81 12.30
N GLY A 102 2.44 -5.26 11.41
CA GLY A 102 3.72 -5.83 11.02
C GLY A 102 3.70 -6.89 9.91
N ALA A 103 2.54 -7.29 9.41
CA ALA A 103 2.46 -8.36 8.40
C ALA A 103 3.29 -8.07 7.14
N GLU A 104 3.29 -6.82 6.65
CA GLU A 104 4.11 -6.41 5.51
C GLU A 104 5.60 -6.43 5.84
N VAL A 105 6.00 -5.89 7.00
CA VAL A 105 7.40 -5.89 7.47
C VAL A 105 7.95 -7.30 7.51
N TYR A 106 7.21 -8.22 8.13
CA TYR A 106 7.63 -9.61 8.27
C TYR A 106 7.66 -10.34 6.93
N SER A 107 6.72 -10.05 6.02
CA SER A 107 6.73 -10.61 4.66
C SER A 107 7.99 -10.19 3.89
N ILE A 108 8.34 -8.91 3.95
CA ILE A 108 9.55 -8.37 3.30
C ILE A 108 10.81 -9.00 3.92
N LEU A 109 10.92 -9.01 5.24
CA LEU A 109 12.09 -9.56 5.93
C LEU A 109 12.24 -11.07 5.72
N TRP A 110 11.13 -11.81 5.72
CA TRP A 110 11.16 -13.23 5.36
C TRP A 110 11.69 -13.43 3.93
N THR A 111 11.22 -12.65 2.99
CA THR A 111 11.67 -12.71 1.59
C THR A 111 13.17 -12.41 1.45
N ILE A 112 13.63 -11.32 2.08
CA ILE A 112 15.05 -10.91 1.99
C ILE A 112 15.95 -11.94 2.67
N ARG A 113 15.64 -12.32 3.91
CA ARG A 113 16.49 -13.19 4.73
C ARG A 113 16.51 -14.64 4.25
N SER A 114 15.42 -15.11 3.63
CA SER A 114 15.40 -16.42 2.98
C SER A 114 16.32 -16.48 1.74
N ALA A 115 16.38 -15.37 0.98
CA ALA A 115 17.19 -15.28 -0.22
C ALA A 115 18.66 -14.91 0.08
N ARG A 116 18.88 -14.01 1.04
CA ARG A 116 20.17 -13.42 1.39
C ARG A 116 20.37 -13.35 2.91
N PRO A 117 20.57 -14.51 3.57
CA PRO A 117 20.79 -14.58 5.01
C PRO A 117 22.09 -13.90 5.48
N ASP A 118 23.00 -13.62 4.55
CA ASP A 118 24.27 -12.94 4.76
C ASP A 118 24.15 -11.42 4.90
N LEU A 119 23.05 -10.82 4.42
CA LEU A 119 22.87 -9.36 4.48
C LEU A 119 22.60 -8.88 5.91
N ASN A 120 23.27 -7.78 6.28
CA ASN A 120 22.93 -7.05 7.52
C ASN A 120 21.74 -6.11 7.23
N VAL A 121 20.52 -6.57 7.54
CA VAL A 121 19.30 -5.80 7.27
C VAL A 121 18.94 -4.95 8.49
N VAL A 122 19.12 -3.63 8.37
CA VAL A 122 18.68 -2.63 9.36
C VAL A 122 17.30 -2.14 8.94
N THR A 123 16.28 -2.43 9.75
CA THR A 123 14.88 -2.14 9.43
C THR A 123 14.30 -1.14 10.40
N HIS A 124 13.66 -0.10 9.88
CA HIS A 124 12.76 0.78 10.61
C HIS A 124 11.33 0.47 10.17
N ALA A 125 10.46 0.20 11.13
CA ALA A 125 9.04 -0.05 10.92
C ALA A 125 8.24 1.01 11.68
N VAL A 126 7.41 1.75 10.97
CA VAL A 126 6.79 2.98 11.47
C VAL A 126 5.28 2.93 11.27
N ASP A 127 4.55 3.25 12.33
CA ASP A 127 3.10 3.51 12.25
C ASP A 127 2.75 4.71 13.14
N ILE A 128 1.61 5.33 12.89
CA ILE A 128 1.11 6.43 13.72
C ILE A 128 0.43 5.92 15.00
N SER A 129 -0.03 4.68 15.01
CA SER A 129 -0.72 4.04 16.13
C SER A 129 0.25 3.21 16.97
N ASP A 130 0.47 3.63 18.21
CA ASP A 130 1.28 2.88 19.19
C ASP A 130 0.64 1.52 19.50
N GLU A 131 -0.69 1.48 19.64
CA GLU A 131 -1.42 0.25 19.95
C GLU A 131 -1.19 -0.86 18.90
N ILE A 132 -1.22 -0.51 17.60
CA ILE A 132 -1.00 -1.49 16.53
C ILE A 132 0.47 -1.89 16.43
N LEU A 133 1.39 -0.97 16.78
CA LEU A 133 2.82 -1.27 16.82
C LEU A 133 3.18 -2.27 17.90
N GLU A 134 2.51 -2.25 19.06
CA GLU A 134 2.72 -3.25 20.09
C GLU A 134 2.34 -4.65 19.60
N VAL A 135 1.21 -4.79 18.87
CA VAL A 135 0.84 -6.05 18.21
C VAL A 135 1.93 -6.49 17.21
N ALA A 136 2.44 -5.54 16.43
CA ALA A 136 3.51 -5.80 15.48
C ALA A 136 4.81 -6.25 16.17
N LYS A 137 5.22 -5.58 17.26
CA LYS A 137 6.41 -5.93 18.06
C LYS A 137 6.30 -7.32 18.68
N GLU A 138 5.13 -7.68 19.21
CA GLU A 138 4.91 -9.02 19.75
C GLU A 138 5.02 -10.08 18.65
N GLY A 139 4.50 -9.80 17.46
CA GLY A 139 4.45 -10.71 16.33
C GLY A 139 3.71 -12.00 16.67
N LEU A 140 2.69 -11.87 17.53
CA LEU A 140 1.81 -12.94 17.98
C LEU A 140 0.42 -12.71 17.41
N TYR A 141 -0.10 -13.68 16.70
CA TYR A 141 -1.40 -13.57 16.01
C TYR A 141 -2.29 -14.74 16.34
N SER A 142 -3.61 -14.48 16.41
CA SER A 142 -4.61 -15.53 16.58
C SER A 142 -5.05 -16.08 15.22
N LEU A 143 -5.21 -17.41 15.13
CA LEU A 143 -5.82 -18.08 13.99
C LEU A 143 -7.36 -18.05 14.05
N THR A 144 -7.92 -17.71 15.21
CA THR A 144 -9.35 -17.49 15.40
C THR A 144 -9.64 -15.98 15.32
N LEU A 145 -10.86 -15.62 14.90
CA LEU A 145 -11.29 -14.23 14.73
C LEU A 145 -11.02 -13.38 15.96
N ASN A 146 -10.11 -12.44 15.84
CA ASN A 146 -9.87 -11.39 16.82
C ASN A 146 -10.44 -10.06 16.30
N LYS A 147 -11.16 -9.30 17.13
CA LYS A 147 -11.84 -8.05 16.73
C LYS A 147 -10.90 -6.96 16.20
N LEU A 148 -9.60 -7.05 16.48
CA LEU A 148 -8.57 -6.07 16.05
C LEU A 148 -7.80 -6.52 14.79
N ILE A 149 -7.87 -7.80 14.42
CA ILE A 149 -7.13 -8.34 13.27
C ILE A 149 -8.14 -9.00 12.35
N ASP A 150 -8.15 -8.55 11.10
CA ASP A 150 -9.02 -9.09 10.06
C ASP A 150 -8.76 -10.59 9.87
N SER A 151 -9.83 -11.37 9.74
CA SER A 151 -9.77 -12.83 9.49
C SER A 151 -8.99 -13.21 8.23
N SER A 152 -8.77 -12.25 7.35
CA SER A 152 -8.04 -12.39 6.09
C SER A 152 -6.52 -12.37 6.23
N LEU A 153 -5.96 -12.08 7.42
CA LEU A 153 -4.52 -11.85 7.61
C LEU A 153 -3.62 -12.96 7.00
N PHE A 154 -4.06 -14.22 7.09
CA PHE A 154 -3.33 -15.41 6.63
C PHE A 154 -3.85 -15.99 5.31
N GLU A 155 -4.88 -15.41 4.70
CA GLU A 155 -5.58 -15.99 3.54
C GLU A 155 -4.68 -16.28 2.32
N ARG A 156 -3.51 -15.61 2.27
CA ARG A 156 -2.57 -15.71 1.15
C ARG A 156 -1.37 -16.61 1.44
N LEU A 157 -1.30 -17.16 2.63
CA LEU A 157 -0.25 -18.10 3.02
C LEU A 157 -0.69 -19.54 2.74
N ASN A 158 0.21 -20.32 2.18
CA ASN A 158 0.07 -21.76 2.16
C ASN A 158 0.66 -22.39 3.44
N GLU A 159 0.47 -23.72 3.63
CA GLU A 159 0.94 -24.40 4.82
C GLU A 159 2.46 -24.42 4.98
N GLU A 160 3.21 -24.46 3.88
CA GLU A 160 4.65 -24.44 3.89
C GLU A 160 5.18 -23.08 4.37
N GLU A 161 4.62 -21.99 3.86
CA GLU A 161 4.92 -20.63 4.26
C GLU A 161 4.54 -20.39 5.73
N MET A 162 3.37 -20.90 6.15
CA MET A 162 2.99 -20.86 7.56
C MET A 162 4.05 -21.52 8.45
N ARG A 163 4.52 -22.72 8.09
CA ARG A 163 5.59 -23.40 8.83
C ARG A 163 6.94 -22.69 8.74
N ALA A 164 7.22 -22.05 7.61
CA ALA A 164 8.47 -21.31 7.41
C ALA A 164 8.53 -20.02 8.23
N MET A 165 7.41 -19.30 8.33
CA MET A 165 7.36 -17.99 8.95
C MET A 165 7.02 -18.01 10.44
N PHE A 166 6.27 -19.02 10.91
CA PHE A 166 5.69 -19.02 12.25
C PHE A 166 6.04 -20.27 13.04
N ASP A 167 6.11 -20.08 14.36
CA ASP A 167 5.98 -21.14 15.36
C ASP A 167 4.51 -21.16 15.82
N ARG A 168 3.88 -22.34 15.81
CA ARG A 168 2.46 -22.51 16.15
C ARG A 168 2.29 -23.07 17.56
N ASP A 169 1.40 -22.43 18.34
CA ASP A 169 0.92 -22.95 19.62
C ASP A 169 -0.60 -22.87 19.63
N LYS A 170 -1.29 -24.03 19.50
CA LYS A 170 -2.77 -24.14 19.45
C LYS A 170 -3.38 -23.21 18.41
N ASP A 171 -4.11 -22.19 18.89
CA ASP A 171 -4.81 -21.20 18.06
C ASP A 171 -4.01 -19.92 17.85
N GLN A 172 -2.74 -19.93 18.23
CA GLN A 172 -1.83 -18.80 18.05
C GLN A 172 -0.66 -19.18 17.18
N VAL A 173 -0.14 -18.17 16.47
CA VAL A 173 1.09 -18.28 15.70
C VAL A 173 1.99 -17.10 16.02
N LYS A 174 3.28 -17.36 16.19
CA LYS A 174 4.30 -16.36 16.51
C LYS A 174 5.34 -16.32 15.40
N ILE A 175 5.69 -15.13 14.96
CA ILE A 175 6.77 -14.93 13.98
C ILE A 175 8.07 -15.51 14.52
N LYS A 176 8.77 -16.28 13.68
CA LYS A 176 10.06 -16.88 14.05
C LYS A 176 11.10 -15.82 14.39
N PRO A 177 11.95 -16.05 15.41
CA PRO A 177 12.93 -15.06 15.89
C PRO A 177 13.84 -14.50 14.79
N TRP A 178 14.29 -15.33 13.86
CA TRP A 178 15.19 -14.92 12.79
C TRP A 178 14.55 -13.90 11.81
N ILE A 179 13.21 -13.91 11.67
CA ILE A 179 12.48 -12.91 10.87
C ILE A 179 12.34 -11.60 11.66
N LYS A 180 12.23 -11.65 12.99
CA LYS A 180 12.04 -10.47 13.86
C LYS A 180 13.32 -9.70 14.17
N GLN A 181 14.47 -10.29 13.95
CA GLN A 181 15.74 -9.72 14.38
C GLN A 181 15.99 -8.33 13.76
N GLY A 182 16.48 -7.37 14.55
CA GLY A 182 16.98 -6.09 14.05
C GLY A 182 15.91 -5.14 13.49
N ILE A 183 14.66 -5.25 13.95
CA ILE A 183 13.59 -4.30 13.59
C ILE A 183 13.50 -3.22 14.67
N ASN A 184 13.60 -1.96 14.26
CA ASN A 184 13.36 -0.78 15.08
C ASN A 184 11.92 -0.30 14.85
N TRP A 185 11.05 -0.53 15.83
CA TRP A 185 9.66 -0.11 15.78
C TRP A 185 9.52 1.29 16.37
N GLN A 186 8.88 2.22 15.66
CA GLN A 186 8.76 3.61 16.10
C GLN A 186 7.40 4.20 15.74
N VAL A 187 6.82 4.93 16.69
CA VAL A 187 5.64 5.75 16.43
C VAL A 187 6.10 7.02 15.72
N ALA A 188 5.59 7.26 14.51
CA ALA A 188 5.78 8.53 13.81
C ALA A 188 4.70 8.72 12.73
N ASP A 189 4.43 9.98 12.43
CA ASP A 189 3.53 10.35 11.33
C ASP A 189 4.32 10.43 10.02
N ALA A 190 3.89 9.67 9.01
CA ALA A 190 4.49 9.68 7.68
C ALA A 190 4.43 11.07 6.99
N GLN A 191 3.59 11.97 7.47
CA GLN A 191 3.52 13.36 7.00
C GLN A 191 4.60 14.26 7.59
N ASP A 192 5.28 13.85 8.67
CA ASP A 192 6.30 14.68 9.32
C ASP A 192 7.48 14.92 8.37
N PRO A 193 7.78 16.18 8.01
CA PRO A 193 8.95 16.51 7.17
C PRO A 193 10.29 16.22 7.86
N GLY A 194 10.30 15.99 9.17
CA GLY A 194 11.47 15.66 9.97
C GLY A 194 11.94 14.21 9.86
N LEU A 195 11.17 13.31 9.22
CA LEU A 195 11.50 11.88 9.12
C LEU A 195 12.89 11.61 8.54
N ALA A 196 13.35 12.43 7.57
CA ALA A 196 14.68 12.28 6.99
C ALA A 196 15.82 12.53 8.00
N ARG A 197 15.60 13.37 9.02
CA ARG A 197 16.55 13.54 10.13
C ARG A 197 16.50 12.41 11.12
N LEU A 198 15.31 11.82 11.32
CA LEU A 198 15.10 10.73 12.27
C LEU A 198 15.68 9.40 11.77
N PHE A 199 15.40 9.05 10.52
CA PHE A 199 15.75 7.75 9.95
C PHE A 199 16.98 7.78 9.05
N GLY A 200 17.39 8.95 8.55
CA GLY A 200 18.42 9.06 7.52
C GLY A 200 17.94 8.49 6.17
N LEU A 201 18.90 8.36 5.25
CA LEU A 201 18.62 7.83 3.92
C LEU A 201 18.56 6.29 3.93
N GLN A 202 17.62 5.73 3.18
CA GLN A 202 17.31 4.32 3.10
C GLN A 202 17.54 3.77 1.70
N ASP A 203 17.96 2.51 1.58
CA ASP A 203 18.13 1.83 0.28
C ASP A 203 16.78 1.44 -0.31
N ILE A 204 15.84 1.04 0.55
CA ILE A 204 14.47 0.73 0.18
C ILE A 204 13.53 1.44 1.16
N VAL A 205 12.56 2.17 0.62
CA VAL A 205 11.43 2.75 1.37
C VAL A 205 10.14 2.13 0.85
N VAL A 206 9.32 1.62 1.76
CA VAL A 206 8.00 1.05 1.45
C VAL A 206 6.92 1.93 2.05
N ALA A 207 6.03 2.43 1.20
CA ALA A 207 4.95 3.35 1.53
C ALA A 207 3.63 2.86 0.91
N ASN A 208 3.20 1.67 1.32
CA ASN A 208 2.08 0.99 0.71
C ASN A 208 0.76 1.24 1.45
N ARG A 209 -0.31 1.51 0.69
CA ARG A 209 -1.71 1.37 1.09
C ARG A 209 -2.20 2.31 2.20
N PHE A 210 -1.55 3.43 2.45
CA PHE A 210 -2.04 4.42 3.41
C PHE A 210 -2.32 5.81 2.80
N LEU A 211 -1.60 6.18 1.72
CA LEU A 211 -1.77 7.49 1.08
C LEU A 211 -3.18 7.68 0.49
N CYS A 212 -3.86 6.61 0.08
CA CYS A 212 -5.25 6.67 -0.37
C CYS A 212 -6.22 7.14 0.71
N HIS A 213 -5.87 7.02 1.99
CA HIS A 213 -6.70 7.46 3.11
C HIS A 213 -6.54 8.94 3.43
N MET A 214 -5.65 9.66 2.73
CA MET A 214 -5.42 11.08 2.85
C MET A 214 -6.15 11.87 1.76
N PRO A 215 -6.56 13.13 2.02
CA PRO A 215 -6.94 14.06 0.96
C PRO A 215 -5.80 14.22 -0.06
N ARG A 216 -6.13 14.37 -1.35
CA ARG A 216 -5.12 14.42 -2.43
C ARG A 216 -3.97 15.41 -2.19
N PRO A 217 -4.21 16.68 -1.74
CA PRO A 217 -3.10 17.62 -1.50
C PRO A 217 -2.17 17.16 -0.37
N GLU A 218 -2.72 16.48 0.65
CA GLU A 218 -1.94 15.93 1.76
C GLU A 218 -1.14 14.72 1.32
N ALA A 219 -1.75 13.81 0.56
CA ALA A 219 -1.09 12.65 -0.02
C ALA A 219 0.08 13.08 -0.93
N GLU A 220 -0.07 14.15 -1.74
CA GLU A 220 1.00 14.68 -2.57
C GLU A 220 2.16 15.20 -1.73
N ARG A 221 1.89 16.02 -0.70
CA ARG A 221 2.94 16.53 0.20
C ARG A 221 3.66 15.39 0.94
N CYS A 222 2.89 14.43 1.46
CA CYS A 222 3.43 13.27 2.14
C CYS A 222 4.34 12.46 1.20
N LEU A 223 3.88 12.15 -0.01
CA LEU A 223 4.66 11.40 -1.00
C LEU A 223 5.98 12.11 -1.37
N ARG A 224 5.94 13.45 -1.54
CA ARG A 224 7.15 14.24 -1.79
C ARG A 224 8.11 14.24 -0.59
N ASN A 225 7.62 14.19 0.63
CA ASN A 225 8.46 14.06 1.83
C ASN A 225 9.07 12.67 1.96
N ILE A 226 8.30 11.61 1.68
CA ILE A 226 8.77 10.23 1.67
C ILE A 226 9.92 10.03 0.68
N ALA A 227 9.85 10.67 -0.48
CA ALA A 227 10.93 10.60 -1.48
C ALA A 227 12.30 11.06 -0.96
N LYS A 228 12.32 11.98 -0.01
CA LYS A 228 13.56 12.49 0.62
C LYS A 228 14.25 11.47 1.52
N LEU A 229 13.57 10.39 1.87
CA LEU A 229 14.08 9.29 2.69
C LEU A 229 14.87 8.27 1.86
N VAL A 230 14.75 8.30 0.53
CA VAL A 230 15.37 7.32 -0.35
C VAL A 230 16.78 7.75 -0.71
N ASN A 231 17.76 6.86 -0.57
CA ASN A 231 19.13 7.08 -1.07
C ASN A 231 19.10 7.39 -2.58
N PRO A 232 20.00 8.25 -3.09
CA PRO A 232 20.17 8.38 -4.53
C PRO A 232 20.45 7.01 -5.18
N GLY A 233 19.61 6.62 -6.14
CA GLY A 233 19.63 5.29 -6.75
C GLY A 233 18.95 4.18 -5.96
N GLY A 234 18.40 4.49 -4.79
CA GLY A 234 17.57 3.58 -3.99
C GLY A 234 16.15 3.43 -4.55
N TYR A 235 15.34 2.63 -3.90
CA TYR A 235 14.02 2.24 -4.39
C TYR A 235 12.91 2.69 -3.46
N LEU A 236 11.85 3.26 -4.07
CA LEU A 236 10.60 3.60 -3.42
C LEU A 236 9.50 2.65 -3.92
N PHE A 237 8.90 1.90 -3.00
CA PHE A 237 7.70 1.11 -3.21
C PHE A 237 6.51 1.93 -2.72
N VAL A 238 5.57 2.26 -3.60
CA VAL A 238 4.42 3.11 -3.28
C VAL A 238 3.16 2.65 -4.00
N SER A 239 2.26 2.07 -3.25
CA SER A 239 0.95 1.62 -3.73
C SER A 239 -0.17 2.25 -2.89
N GLY A 240 -1.45 2.05 -3.31
CA GLY A 240 -2.58 2.63 -2.60
C GLY A 240 -2.51 4.15 -2.54
N VAL A 241 -2.25 4.77 -3.66
CA VAL A 241 -2.33 6.21 -3.90
C VAL A 241 -2.97 6.41 -5.28
N ASP A 242 -3.62 7.55 -5.47
CA ASP A 242 -4.19 7.91 -6.77
C ASP A 242 -3.12 7.84 -7.87
N LEU A 243 -3.43 7.14 -8.98
CA LEU A 243 -2.47 6.87 -10.04
C LEU A 243 -1.99 8.15 -10.73
N ASP A 244 -2.90 9.12 -10.95
CA ASP A 244 -2.55 10.39 -11.59
C ASP A 244 -1.65 11.23 -10.67
N LEU A 245 -1.93 11.23 -9.36
CA LEU A 245 -1.11 11.91 -8.37
C LEU A 245 0.29 11.28 -8.31
N ARG A 246 0.37 9.95 -8.23
CA ARG A 246 1.66 9.24 -8.19
C ARG A 246 2.49 9.50 -9.45
N ALA A 247 1.86 9.36 -10.63
CA ALA A 247 2.52 9.63 -11.91
C ALA A 247 3.02 11.09 -12.00
N LYS A 248 2.20 12.06 -11.59
CA LYS A 248 2.58 13.48 -11.51
C LYS A 248 3.83 13.67 -10.66
N VAL A 249 3.81 13.18 -9.41
CA VAL A 249 4.95 13.34 -8.48
C VAL A 249 6.21 12.65 -9.03
N ALA A 250 6.07 11.46 -9.60
CA ALA A 250 7.18 10.72 -10.20
C ALA A 250 7.81 11.49 -11.37
N ILE A 251 7.00 12.09 -12.24
CA ILE A 251 7.47 12.93 -13.36
C ILE A 251 8.16 14.19 -12.83
N ASP A 252 7.52 14.92 -11.91
CA ASP A 252 8.04 16.16 -11.33
C ASP A 252 9.41 15.97 -10.67
N LEU A 253 9.60 14.82 -9.98
CA LEU A 253 10.83 14.50 -9.25
C LEU A 253 11.82 13.65 -10.07
N GLY A 254 11.49 13.30 -11.32
CA GLY A 254 12.37 12.56 -12.22
C GLY A 254 12.65 11.13 -11.78
N TRP A 255 11.67 10.47 -11.11
CA TRP A 255 11.81 9.07 -10.74
C TRP A 255 11.77 8.16 -11.96
N LYS A 256 12.53 7.08 -11.92
CA LYS A 256 12.52 6.05 -12.96
C LYS A 256 11.63 4.88 -12.54
N PRO A 257 10.55 4.58 -13.26
CA PRO A 257 9.75 3.40 -12.98
C PRO A 257 10.61 2.14 -13.20
N VAL A 258 10.48 1.16 -12.29
CA VAL A 258 11.07 -0.16 -12.46
C VAL A 258 10.13 -0.97 -13.35
N PRO A 259 10.59 -1.42 -14.53
CA PRO A 259 9.71 -2.10 -15.48
C PRO A 259 9.45 -3.57 -15.14
N ASP A 260 10.33 -4.16 -14.33
CA ASP A 260 10.27 -5.57 -13.99
C ASP A 260 9.00 -5.88 -13.19
N LEU A 261 8.27 -6.91 -13.61
CA LEU A 261 7.03 -7.36 -13.00
C LEU A 261 5.95 -6.26 -12.88
N LEU A 262 5.98 -5.25 -13.76
CA LEU A 262 5.09 -4.08 -13.69
C LEU A 262 3.60 -4.46 -13.67
N GLU A 263 3.16 -5.28 -14.60
CA GLU A 263 1.77 -5.74 -14.70
C GLU A 263 1.42 -6.70 -13.56
N GLU A 264 2.32 -7.62 -13.25
CA GLU A 264 2.15 -8.60 -12.19
C GLU A 264 2.03 -7.92 -10.82
N ILE A 265 2.84 -6.88 -10.54
CA ILE A 265 2.76 -6.09 -9.30
C ILE A 265 1.46 -5.28 -9.28
N HIS A 266 1.08 -4.66 -10.41
CA HIS A 266 -0.16 -3.90 -10.50
C HIS A 266 -1.39 -4.78 -10.20
N ASP A 267 -1.41 -6.00 -10.71
CA ASP A 267 -2.49 -6.96 -10.52
C ASP A 267 -2.28 -7.89 -9.30
N GLY A 268 -1.16 -7.77 -8.61
CA GLY A 268 -0.72 -8.66 -7.54
C GLY A 268 -1.56 -8.64 -6.26
N ASP A 269 -2.45 -7.65 -6.09
CA ASP A 269 -3.46 -7.62 -5.03
C ASP A 269 -4.87 -7.73 -5.61
N PRO A 270 -5.47 -8.94 -5.72
CA PRO A 270 -6.77 -9.15 -6.31
C PRO A 270 -7.91 -8.40 -5.61
N SER A 271 -7.76 -8.08 -4.31
CA SER A 271 -8.81 -7.39 -3.55
C SER A 271 -9.06 -5.99 -4.10
N VAL A 272 -8.02 -5.22 -4.40
CA VAL A 272 -8.17 -3.86 -4.93
C VAL A 272 -8.65 -3.84 -6.37
N ARG A 273 -8.35 -4.88 -7.14
CA ARG A 273 -8.87 -5.06 -8.49
C ARG A 273 -10.40 -5.26 -8.46
N ARG A 274 -10.91 -6.07 -7.52
CA ARG A 274 -12.36 -6.30 -7.32
C ARG A 274 -13.07 -5.05 -6.81
N ASP A 275 -12.38 -4.23 -6.02
CA ASP A 275 -12.92 -3.01 -5.42
C ASP A 275 -13.09 -1.87 -6.43
N TRP A 276 -12.39 -1.90 -7.55
CA TRP A 276 -12.58 -0.91 -8.62
C TRP A 276 -13.85 -1.21 -9.43
N PRO A 277 -14.67 -0.21 -9.78
CA PRO A 277 -14.58 1.24 -9.48
C PRO A 277 -15.32 1.68 -8.20
N TRP A 278 -15.69 0.77 -7.29
CA TRP A 278 -16.67 0.97 -6.21
C TRP A 278 -16.07 1.48 -4.88
N LYS A 279 -14.78 1.42 -4.75
CA LYS A 279 -14.04 1.90 -3.58
C LYS A 279 -12.96 2.88 -4.01
N TYR A 280 -12.73 3.94 -3.22
CA TYR A 280 -11.69 4.95 -3.52
C TYR A 280 -10.26 4.38 -3.50
N TRP A 281 -10.05 3.22 -2.90
CA TRP A 281 -8.78 2.48 -2.94
C TRP A 281 -8.72 1.43 -4.05
N GLY A 282 -9.79 1.30 -4.84
CA GLY A 282 -9.85 0.35 -5.95
C GLY A 282 -8.88 0.74 -7.06
N LEU A 283 -8.29 -0.26 -7.69
CA LEU A 283 -7.26 -0.08 -8.70
C LEU A 283 -7.79 -0.38 -10.09
N GLU A 284 -7.69 0.59 -11.01
CA GLU A 284 -8.16 0.42 -12.40
C GLU A 284 -7.44 -0.74 -13.12
N PRO A 285 -8.09 -1.40 -14.10
CA PRO A 285 -7.45 -2.45 -14.89
C PRO A 285 -6.20 -1.97 -15.63
N PHE A 286 -5.13 -2.79 -15.61
CA PHE A 286 -3.92 -2.53 -16.37
C PHE A 286 -4.21 -2.32 -17.87
N ASN A 287 -3.54 -1.38 -18.50
CA ASN A 287 -3.71 -1.05 -19.91
C ASN A 287 -2.37 -0.78 -20.57
N SER A 288 -1.76 -1.82 -21.12
CA SER A 288 -0.48 -1.75 -21.84
C SER A 288 -0.48 -0.84 -23.06
N LYS A 289 -1.67 -0.50 -23.60
CA LYS A 289 -1.80 0.37 -24.79
C LYS A 289 -1.71 1.86 -24.48
N ARG A 290 -1.63 2.25 -23.20
CA ARG A 290 -1.43 3.65 -22.82
C ARG A 290 0.01 4.07 -23.07
N GLN A 291 0.20 5.28 -23.60
CA GLN A 291 1.53 5.86 -23.79
C GLN A 291 2.28 6.09 -22.46
N ASP A 292 1.54 6.40 -21.40
CA ASP A 292 2.07 6.63 -20.06
C ASP A 292 2.04 5.37 -19.18
N CYS A 293 1.83 4.20 -19.76
CA CYS A 293 1.66 2.92 -19.07
C CYS A 293 2.73 2.67 -18.00
N SER A 294 3.99 2.83 -18.35
CA SER A 294 5.13 2.54 -17.46
C SER A 294 5.16 3.43 -16.22
N ILE A 295 4.90 4.72 -16.37
CA ILE A 295 4.92 5.65 -15.23
C ILE A 295 3.63 5.61 -14.42
N ARG A 296 2.48 5.42 -15.11
CA ARG A 296 1.17 5.39 -14.49
C ARG A 296 0.97 4.19 -13.57
N TYR A 297 1.33 3.00 -14.06
CA TYR A 297 1.06 1.75 -13.34
C TYR A 297 2.20 1.30 -12.45
N ALA A 298 3.40 1.89 -12.58
CA ALA A 298 4.48 1.56 -11.67
C ALA A 298 4.14 1.90 -10.23
N SER A 299 4.36 0.96 -9.33
CA SER A 299 4.36 1.16 -7.88
C SER A 299 5.77 1.10 -7.29
N VAL A 300 6.78 0.81 -8.13
CA VAL A 300 8.19 0.77 -7.72
C VAL A 300 8.99 1.70 -8.60
N PHE A 301 9.75 2.57 -7.95
CA PHE A 301 10.56 3.59 -8.62
C PHE A 301 11.98 3.60 -8.08
N GLN A 302 12.95 3.77 -8.97
CA GLN A 302 14.29 4.16 -8.59
C GLN A 302 14.33 5.68 -8.47
N VAL A 303 14.79 6.17 -7.32
CA VAL A 303 14.77 7.60 -6.98
C VAL A 303 16.19 8.15 -7.12
N PHE A 304 16.29 9.25 -7.86
CA PHE A 304 17.53 10.02 -8.00
C PHE A 304 17.25 11.43 -7.48
N ASN A 305 17.66 11.71 -6.24
CA ASN A 305 17.54 13.07 -5.72
C ASN A 305 18.37 13.99 -6.63
N LYS A 306 17.71 14.93 -7.31
CA LYS A 306 18.41 16.05 -7.91
C LYS A 306 19.00 16.87 -6.76
N ALA A 307 20.33 16.99 -6.75
CA ALA A 307 21.05 17.83 -5.83
C ALA A 307 20.53 19.29 -5.87
#